data_5fb91754640bc38ec7cddd9fb0e96b1a
#
_entry.id   5fb91754640bc38ec7cddd9fb0e96b1a
#
_cell.length_a   1.000
_cell.length_b   1.000
_cell.length_c   1.000
_cell.angle_alpha   90.00
_cell.angle_beta   90.00
_cell.angle_gamma   90.00
#
_symmetry.space_group_name_H-M   'P 1'
#
loop_
_entity.id
_entity.type
_entity.pdbx_description
1 polymer ?
#
loop_
_entity_poly.entity_id
_entity_poly.type
_entity_poly.pdbx_seq_one_letter_code
_entity_poly.pdbx_strand_id
1 'polypeptide(L)'
;MARLSRNMFVAGLIWAAGVSSALSQDSQFRRNLDALVASYPDALAGYDRGILQWRDGTTMPVSSDHEDKTLAGLLRHASIIDQFRIPYPRGQLKTPPAVDADPGRLRNAAFFTKMYGECKSGQVSQGLADVVWLPKTWGKKIRITSVNQVNKHLSAVSEEIDALPEKIKHAAYPIAGTYNCRAVADTGEPSPHSYGIAIDLNLAFSDYWFWHPQPGNIAYRNRMPEEIVKIFENHGFIWGGKWYHYDTMHFEYRPELLAVSD
;
A
#
# COMPACT_ATOMS: atom_id res chain seq x y z
N MET A 1 -30.23 -45.62 47.54
CA MET A 1 -29.27 -44.49 47.52
C MET A 1 -28.86 -44.25 46.08
N ALA A 2 -29.47 -43.28 45.42
CA ALA A 2 -29.26 -42.98 43.98
C ALA A 2 -28.26 -41.87 43.87
N ARG A 3 -27.16 -42.10 43.11
CA ARG A 3 -26.24 -41.05 42.65
C ARG A 3 -26.70 -40.46 41.32
N LEU A 4 -27.21 -39.25 41.32
CA LEU A 4 -27.48 -38.47 40.11
C LEU A 4 -26.12 -37.94 39.55
N SER A 5 -25.85 -38.24 38.28
CA SER A 5 -24.74 -37.75 37.51
C SER A 5 -24.97 -36.31 37.10
N ARG A 6 -24.03 -35.41 37.38
CA ARG A 6 -23.91 -34.04 36.84
C ARG A 6 -23.10 -34.12 35.54
N ASN A 7 -23.80 -34.14 34.42
CA ASN A 7 -23.21 -33.85 33.11
C ASN A 7 -24.22 -33.10 32.26
N MET A 8 -24.23 -31.79 32.35
CA MET A 8 -24.77 -30.86 31.32
C MET A 8 -24.27 -29.46 31.69
N PHE A 9 -23.38 -28.91 30.90
CA PHE A 9 -23.13 -27.50 30.64
C PHE A 9 -21.70 -27.30 30.10
N VAL A 10 -21.44 -27.69 28.86
CA VAL A 10 -20.23 -27.24 28.10
C VAL A 10 -20.54 -26.91 26.64
N ALA A 11 -21.73 -27.20 26.10
CA ALA A 11 -22.00 -27.03 24.66
C ALA A 11 -22.40 -25.61 24.22
N GLY A 12 -22.68 -24.68 25.13
CA GLY A 12 -23.20 -23.37 24.78
C GLY A 12 -22.18 -22.28 24.48
N LEU A 13 -20.94 -22.40 24.98
CA LEU A 13 -19.91 -21.34 24.86
C LEU A 13 -19.14 -21.37 23.54
N ILE A 14 -19.02 -22.50 22.88
CA ILE A 14 -18.26 -22.65 21.64
C ILE A 14 -19.01 -22.05 20.45
N TRP A 15 -20.32 -22.07 20.44
CA TRP A 15 -21.15 -21.53 19.34
C TRP A 15 -21.17 -19.99 19.30
N ALA A 16 -21.17 -19.33 20.42
CA ALA A 16 -21.20 -17.87 20.50
C ALA A 16 -19.89 -17.22 20.00
N ALA A 17 -18.74 -17.86 20.25
CA ALA A 17 -17.43 -17.36 19.80
C ALA A 17 -17.26 -17.46 18.26
N GLY A 18 -17.76 -18.53 17.64
CA GLY A 18 -17.67 -18.74 16.20
C GLY A 18 -18.53 -17.75 15.39
N VAL A 19 -19.72 -17.42 15.85
CA VAL A 19 -20.62 -16.46 15.19
C VAL A 19 -20.07 -15.04 15.29
N SER A 20 -19.49 -14.66 16.42
CA SER A 20 -18.90 -13.33 16.62
C SER A 20 -17.68 -13.09 15.72
N SER A 21 -16.83 -14.09 15.52
CA SER A 21 -15.66 -13.98 14.64
C SER A 21 -16.05 -13.89 13.15
N ALA A 22 -17.03 -14.65 12.70
CA ALA A 22 -17.53 -14.60 11.32
C ALA A 22 -18.16 -13.25 10.98
N LEU A 23 -18.97 -12.68 11.89
CA LEU A 23 -19.55 -11.34 11.73
C LEU A 23 -18.49 -10.25 11.69
N SER A 24 -17.44 -10.37 12.49
CA SER A 24 -16.30 -9.44 12.50
C SER A 24 -15.51 -9.50 11.18
N GLN A 25 -15.28 -10.69 10.64
CA GLN A 25 -14.59 -10.87 9.35
C GLN A 25 -15.40 -10.32 8.18
N ASP A 26 -16.72 -10.57 8.13
CA ASP A 26 -17.58 -10.01 7.09
C ASP A 26 -17.63 -8.48 7.15
N SER A 27 -17.69 -7.91 8.34
CA SER A 27 -17.65 -6.46 8.52
C SER A 27 -16.32 -5.83 8.09
N GLN A 28 -15.18 -6.47 8.36
CA GLN A 28 -13.86 -6.01 7.92
C GLN A 28 -13.71 -6.13 6.40
N PHE A 29 -14.16 -7.24 5.82
CA PHE A 29 -14.17 -7.44 4.38
C PHE A 29 -14.93 -6.32 3.65
N ARG A 30 -16.13 -5.99 4.13
CA ARG A 30 -16.95 -4.88 3.58
C ARG A 30 -16.24 -3.54 3.73
N ARG A 31 -15.73 -3.21 4.91
CA ARG A 31 -14.97 -1.95 5.13
C ARG A 31 -13.81 -1.79 4.14
N ASN A 32 -13.06 -2.87 3.89
CA ASN A 32 -11.95 -2.85 2.95
C ASN A 32 -12.42 -2.56 1.51
N LEU A 33 -13.52 -3.19 1.07
CA LEU A 33 -14.06 -2.97 -0.27
C LEU A 33 -14.74 -1.61 -0.42
N ASP A 34 -15.43 -1.12 0.62
CA ASP A 34 -15.99 0.23 0.64
C ASP A 34 -14.88 1.28 0.51
N ALA A 35 -13.79 1.12 1.27
CA ALA A 35 -12.61 1.97 1.19
C ALA A 35 -11.95 1.92 -0.20
N LEU A 36 -11.82 0.73 -0.79
CA LEU A 36 -11.29 0.55 -2.14
C LEU A 36 -12.12 1.31 -3.18
N VAL A 37 -13.44 1.12 -3.17
CA VAL A 37 -14.33 1.78 -4.13
C VAL A 37 -14.35 3.30 -3.94
N ALA A 38 -14.40 3.77 -2.68
CA ALA A 38 -14.37 5.20 -2.36
C ALA A 38 -13.05 5.86 -2.75
N SER A 39 -11.94 5.12 -2.72
CA SER A 39 -10.60 5.65 -3.07
C SER A 39 -10.38 5.83 -4.58
N TYR A 40 -11.17 5.14 -5.41
CA TYR A 40 -11.01 5.17 -6.88
C TYR A 40 -12.34 5.42 -7.59
N PRO A 41 -13.03 6.54 -7.29
CA PRO A 41 -14.41 6.80 -7.75
C PRO A 41 -14.51 6.96 -9.27
N ASP A 42 -13.44 7.35 -9.95
CA ASP A 42 -13.43 7.51 -11.41
C ASP A 42 -13.30 6.17 -12.16
N ALA A 43 -12.81 5.12 -11.48
CA ALA A 43 -12.56 3.81 -12.07
C ALA A 43 -13.56 2.74 -11.59
N LEU A 44 -13.92 2.77 -10.31
CA LEU A 44 -14.75 1.74 -9.67
C LEU A 44 -16.20 2.22 -9.51
N ALA A 45 -17.13 1.32 -9.83
CA ALA A 45 -18.57 1.57 -9.68
C ALA A 45 -19.12 1.00 -8.35
N GLY A 46 -18.52 -0.09 -7.84
CA GLY A 46 -18.97 -0.78 -6.64
C GLY A 46 -18.48 -2.22 -6.59
N TYR A 47 -19.11 -3.01 -5.75
CA TYR A 47 -18.91 -4.46 -5.70
C TYR A 47 -20.21 -5.19 -5.32
N ASP A 48 -20.36 -6.43 -5.76
CA ASP A 48 -21.46 -7.32 -5.34
C ASP A 48 -20.91 -8.74 -5.17
N ARG A 49 -21.23 -9.39 -4.04
CA ARG A 49 -20.89 -10.80 -3.73
C ARG A 49 -19.44 -11.17 -4.04
N GLY A 50 -18.47 -10.30 -3.68
CA GLY A 50 -17.05 -10.56 -3.90
C GLY A 50 -16.57 -10.30 -5.34
N ILE A 51 -17.37 -9.65 -6.15
CA ILE A 51 -17.02 -9.23 -7.52
C ILE A 51 -16.96 -7.70 -7.56
N LEU A 52 -15.77 -7.15 -7.85
CA LEU A 52 -15.55 -5.73 -8.07
C LEU A 52 -16.11 -5.31 -9.42
N GLN A 53 -16.78 -4.19 -9.48
CA GLN A 53 -17.41 -3.62 -10.68
C GLN A 53 -16.65 -2.36 -11.11
N TRP A 54 -16.21 -2.33 -12.35
CA TRP A 54 -15.56 -1.18 -12.96
C TRP A 54 -16.59 -0.31 -13.69
N ARG A 55 -16.32 0.99 -13.79
CA ARG A 55 -17.22 1.92 -14.51
C ARG A 55 -17.30 1.65 -16.02
N ASP A 56 -16.34 0.95 -16.59
CA ASP A 56 -16.39 0.50 -17.99
C ASP A 56 -17.29 -0.74 -18.21
N GLY A 57 -18.01 -1.20 -17.17
CA GLY A 57 -18.89 -2.35 -17.20
C GLY A 57 -18.21 -3.71 -17.03
N THR A 58 -16.89 -3.76 -16.96
CA THR A 58 -16.16 -5.02 -16.67
C THR A 58 -16.16 -5.33 -15.17
N THR A 59 -15.81 -6.57 -14.84
CA THR A 59 -15.80 -7.06 -13.45
C THR A 59 -14.49 -7.79 -13.15
N MET A 60 -14.16 -7.89 -11.84
CA MET A 60 -12.98 -8.62 -11.37
C MET A 60 -13.27 -9.26 -10.00
N PRO A 61 -12.93 -10.55 -9.79
CA PRO A 61 -13.09 -11.17 -8.47
C PRO A 61 -12.14 -10.51 -7.46
N VAL A 62 -12.64 -10.26 -6.24
CA VAL A 62 -11.83 -9.64 -5.17
C VAL A 62 -10.97 -10.67 -4.43
N SER A 63 -11.35 -11.95 -4.48
CA SER A 63 -10.62 -13.06 -3.89
C SER A 63 -10.09 -13.99 -4.99
N SER A 64 -9.10 -14.80 -4.66
CA SER A 64 -8.60 -15.87 -5.51
C SER A 64 -8.46 -17.16 -4.70
N ASP A 65 -8.64 -18.30 -5.37
CA ASP A 65 -8.46 -19.65 -4.80
C ASP A 65 -7.00 -20.10 -4.82
N HIS A 66 -6.06 -19.18 -4.96
CA HIS A 66 -4.64 -19.52 -4.98
C HIS A 66 -4.24 -20.21 -3.66
N GLU A 67 -3.68 -21.42 -3.76
CA GLU A 67 -3.40 -22.28 -2.60
C GLU A 67 -2.19 -21.79 -1.79
N ASP A 68 -1.15 -21.22 -2.44
CA ASP A 68 0.05 -20.75 -1.76
C ASP A 68 -0.23 -19.43 -1.01
N LYS A 69 -0.51 -19.57 0.29
CA LYS A 69 -0.72 -18.44 1.22
C LYS A 69 0.54 -18.08 2.02
N THR A 70 1.72 -18.60 1.64
CA THR A 70 3.00 -18.12 2.17
C THR A 70 3.22 -16.66 1.77
N LEU A 71 4.08 -15.94 2.50
CA LEU A 71 4.41 -14.55 2.12
C LEU A 71 4.94 -14.47 0.68
N ALA A 72 5.81 -15.41 0.29
CA ALA A 72 6.36 -15.45 -1.07
C ALA A 72 5.29 -15.70 -2.14
N GLY A 73 4.31 -16.58 -1.87
CA GLY A 73 3.17 -16.84 -2.76
C GLY A 73 2.26 -15.62 -2.87
N LEU A 74 1.93 -14.99 -1.74
CA LEU A 74 1.10 -13.79 -1.70
C LEU A 74 1.77 -12.58 -2.40
N LEU A 75 3.08 -12.43 -2.29
CA LEU A 75 3.81 -11.36 -2.99
C LEU A 75 3.72 -11.49 -4.53
N ARG A 76 3.50 -12.70 -5.07
CA ARG A 76 3.36 -12.96 -6.51
C ARG A 76 1.91 -13.04 -6.96
N HIS A 77 1.00 -13.52 -6.10
CA HIS A 77 -0.35 -13.90 -6.49
C HIS A 77 -1.42 -13.34 -5.53
N ALA A 78 -1.18 -12.17 -4.94
CA ALA A 78 -2.16 -11.53 -4.08
C ALA A 78 -3.47 -11.30 -4.83
N SER A 79 -4.59 -11.65 -4.22
CA SER A 79 -5.91 -11.19 -4.64
C SER A 79 -6.11 -9.72 -4.22
N ILE A 80 -7.20 -9.09 -4.69
CA ILE A 80 -7.51 -7.70 -4.31
C ILE A 80 -7.69 -7.58 -2.79
N ILE A 81 -8.36 -8.54 -2.15
CA ILE A 81 -8.58 -8.48 -0.70
C ILE A 81 -7.30 -8.77 0.11
N ASP A 82 -6.36 -9.54 -0.42
CA ASP A 82 -5.07 -9.78 0.24
C ASP A 82 -4.25 -8.51 0.44
N GLN A 83 -4.48 -7.46 -0.35
CA GLN A 83 -3.80 -6.16 -0.22
C GLN A 83 -4.06 -5.51 1.16
N PHE A 84 -5.18 -5.85 1.80
CA PHE A 84 -5.58 -5.37 3.13
C PHE A 84 -5.18 -6.31 4.27
N ARG A 85 -4.49 -7.41 3.99
CA ARG A 85 -4.17 -8.45 4.97
C ARG A 85 -3.36 -7.93 6.15
N ILE A 86 -2.44 -7.00 5.89
CA ILE A 86 -1.63 -6.33 6.91
C ILE A 86 -2.07 -4.88 6.96
N PRO A 87 -2.72 -4.43 8.05
CA PRO A 87 -3.14 -3.04 8.20
C PRO A 87 -1.95 -2.08 8.11
N TYR A 88 -2.12 -1.00 7.36
CA TYR A 88 -1.09 0.04 7.29
C TYR A 88 -1.15 0.91 8.55
N PRO A 89 -0.07 1.00 9.36
CA PRO A 89 -0.08 1.82 10.57
C PRO A 89 0.12 3.30 10.21
N ARG A 90 -0.95 4.09 10.18
CA ARG A 90 -0.86 5.53 9.88
C ARG A 90 -0.15 6.28 11.01
N GLY A 91 0.59 7.36 10.65
CA GLY A 91 1.30 8.20 11.60
C GLY A 91 2.64 7.60 12.07
N GLN A 92 3.14 8.08 13.19
CA GLN A 92 4.46 7.72 13.69
C GLN A 92 4.57 6.24 14.10
N LEU A 93 5.63 5.56 13.63
CA LEU A 93 5.98 4.25 14.14
C LEU A 93 6.48 4.36 15.59
N LYS A 94 5.79 3.68 16.51
CA LYS A 94 6.20 3.60 17.92
C LYS A 94 7.26 2.52 18.18
N THR A 95 7.29 1.50 17.32
CA THR A 95 8.21 0.36 17.36
C THR A 95 8.58 -0.03 15.94
N PRO A 96 9.75 -0.66 15.71
CA PRO A 96 10.05 -1.25 14.41
C PRO A 96 8.95 -2.21 13.94
N PRO A 97 8.73 -2.35 12.62
CA PRO A 97 7.78 -3.31 12.07
C PRO A 97 8.07 -4.74 12.56
N ALA A 98 7.02 -5.52 12.80
CA ALA A 98 7.17 -6.94 13.13
C ALA A 98 7.73 -7.72 11.93
N VAL A 99 8.30 -8.90 12.20
CA VAL A 99 8.82 -9.78 11.14
C VAL A 99 7.74 -10.05 10.10
N ASP A 100 8.10 -9.89 8.83
CA ASP A 100 7.23 -10.06 7.65
C ASP A 100 5.98 -9.15 7.60
N ALA A 101 5.94 -8.12 8.45
CA ALA A 101 4.90 -7.12 8.39
C ALA A 101 5.24 -6.03 7.34
N ASP A 102 4.79 -6.25 6.12
CA ASP A 102 5.00 -5.36 4.96
C ASP A 102 3.65 -4.80 4.45
N PRO A 103 2.98 -3.89 5.17
CA PRO A 103 1.66 -3.37 4.78
C PRO A 103 1.72 -2.66 3.42
N GLY A 104 0.90 -3.12 2.46
CA GLY A 104 0.85 -2.59 1.09
C GLY A 104 1.80 -3.24 0.10
N ARG A 105 2.72 -4.11 0.50
CA ARG A 105 3.57 -4.86 -0.45
C ARG A 105 2.81 -5.95 -1.21
N LEU A 106 1.72 -6.47 -0.66
CA LEU A 106 0.84 -7.38 -1.39
C LEU A 106 0.04 -6.57 -2.41
N ARG A 107 0.20 -6.87 -3.70
CA ARG A 107 -0.44 -6.15 -4.82
C ARG A 107 -1.05 -7.12 -5.80
N ASN A 108 -2.29 -6.88 -6.20
CA ASN A 108 -2.89 -7.60 -7.31
C ASN A 108 -2.46 -6.94 -8.64
N ALA A 109 -1.53 -7.56 -9.35
CA ALA A 109 -0.97 -6.99 -10.59
C ALA A 109 -2.04 -6.74 -11.66
N ALA A 110 -3.06 -7.61 -11.78
CA ALA A 110 -4.14 -7.43 -12.74
C ALA A 110 -5.00 -6.20 -12.42
N PHE A 111 -5.28 -5.95 -11.12
CA PHE A 111 -5.98 -4.74 -10.68
C PHE A 111 -5.20 -3.47 -11.04
N PHE A 112 -3.91 -3.41 -10.70
CA PHE A 112 -3.09 -2.23 -11.01
C PHE A 112 -2.87 -2.03 -12.49
N THR A 113 -2.67 -3.11 -13.26
CA THR A 113 -2.53 -3.02 -14.72
C THR A 113 -3.82 -2.52 -15.36
N LYS A 114 -4.99 -2.99 -14.91
CA LYS A 114 -6.26 -2.46 -15.40
C LYS A 114 -6.47 -0.99 -15.01
N MET A 115 -6.08 -0.61 -13.79
CA MET A 115 -6.24 0.75 -13.28
C MET A 115 -5.34 1.77 -13.99
N TYR A 116 -4.06 1.44 -14.16
CA TYR A 116 -3.02 2.39 -14.57
C TYR A 116 -2.42 2.12 -15.95
N GLY A 117 -2.70 0.96 -16.53
CA GLY A 117 -2.15 0.52 -17.80
C GLY A 117 -0.93 -0.39 -17.67
N GLU A 118 -0.51 -0.95 -18.79
CA GLU A 118 0.66 -1.83 -18.94
C GLU A 118 1.86 -0.98 -19.42
N CYS A 119 2.98 -1.00 -18.67
CA CYS A 119 4.11 -0.11 -18.97
C CYS A 119 4.87 -0.49 -20.24
N LYS A 120 5.00 -1.81 -20.54
CA LYS A 120 5.74 -2.28 -21.74
C LYS A 120 5.03 -1.94 -23.03
N SER A 121 3.70 -1.82 -23.01
CA SER A 121 2.91 -1.39 -24.17
C SER A 121 2.94 0.14 -24.40
N GLY A 122 3.51 0.89 -23.46
CA GLY A 122 3.54 2.35 -23.48
C GLY A 122 2.28 3.03 -22.93
N GLN A 123 1.26 2.30 -22.50
CA GLN A 123 0.03 2.88 -21.95
C GLN A 123 0.29 3.80 -20.77
N VAL A 124 1.11 3.36 -19.80
CA VAL A 124 1.45 4.18 -18.64
C VAL A 124 2.18 5.47 -19.05
N SER A 125 3.16 5.37 -19.97
CA SER A 125 3.96 6.53 -20.36
C SER A 125 3.13 7.62 -21.06
N GLN A 126 2.02 7.25 -21.73
CA GLN A 126 1.07 8.19 -22.35
C GLN A 126 0.22 8.92 -21.28
N GLY A 127 -0.05 8.30 -20.14
CA GLY A 127 -0.83 8.86 -19.04
C GLY A 127 0.01 9.65 -18.02
N LEU A 128 1.33 9.79 -18.20
CA LEU A 128 2.17 10.54 -17.29
C LEU A 128 2.01 12.05 -17.48
N ALA A 129 1.95 12.77 -16.36
CA ALA A 129 1.93 14.22 -16.30
C ALA A 129 3.17 14.76 -15.58
N ASP A 130 3.58 15.97 -15.95
CA ASP A 130 4.66 16.70 -15.27
C ASP A 130 4.18 17.25 -13.93
N VAL A 131 4.98 17.11 -12.90
CA VAL A 131 4.87 17.79 -11.61
C VAL A 131 6.17 18.55 -11.37
N VAL A 132 6.08 19.83 -11.01
CA VAL A 132 7.26 20.60 -10.57
C VAL A 132 7.51 20.25 -9.11
N TRP A 133 8.59 19.52 -8.87
CA TRP A 133 8.95 19.08 -7.53
C TRP A 133 9.70 20.17 -6.78
N LEU A 134 9.21 20.54 -5.59
CA LEU A 134 9.73 21.60 -4.72
C LEU A 134 10.00 22.88 -5.50
N PRO A 135 8.95 23.58 -6.00
CA PRO A 135 9.09 24.65 -6.99
C PRO A 135 9.96 25.83 -6.55
N LYS A 136 10.05 26.10 -5.24
CA LYS A 136 10.88 27.17 -4.68
C LYS A 136 12.30 26.73 -4.33
N THR A 137 12.50 25.42 -4.07
CA THR A 137 13.77 24.87 -3.58
C THR A 137 14.56 24.16 -4.67
N TRP A 138 13.91 23.26 -5.44
CA TRP A 138 14.58 22.44 -6.47
C TRP A 138 14.06 22.72 -7.88
N GLY A 139 12.76 22.88 -8.07
CA GLY A 139 12.13 23.33 -9.30
C GLY A 139 12.25 22.39 -10.50
N LYS A 140 12.59 21.09 -10.30
CA LYS A 140 12.72 20.12 -11.40
C LYS A 140 11.39 19.47 -11.70
N LYS A 141 11.15 19.24 -13.00
CA LYS A 141 10.01 18.46 -13.46
C LYS A 141 10.25 16.96 -13.25
N ILE A 142 9.28 16.30 -12.68
CA ILE A 142 9.21 14.85 -12.52
C ILE A 142 7.92 14.34 -13.16
N ARG A 143 7.89 13.07 -13.57
CA ARG A 143 6.73 12.51 -14.26
C ARG A 143 6.08 11.41 -13.43
N ILE A 144 4.76 11.51 -13.23
CA ILE A 144 3.94 10.55 -12.50
C ILE A 144 2.60 10.41 -13.21
N THR A 145 1.84 9.34 -12.96
CA THR A 145 0.56 9.14 -13.64
C THR A 145 -0.48 10.22 -13.30
N SER A 146 -1.30 10.59 -14.28
CA SER A 146 -2.48 11.44 -14.07
C SER A 146 -3.74 10.66 -13.69
N VAL A 147 -3.72 9.32 -13.86
CA VAL A 147 -4.83 8.46 -13.46
C VAL A 147 -5.09 8.62 -11.97
N ASN A 148 -6.36 8.65 -11.57
CA ASN A 148 -6.80 8.91 -10.20
C ASN A 148 -6.20 10.19 -9.58
N GLN A 149 -5.82 11.16 -10.43
CA GLN A 149 -5.27 12.46 -10.03
C GLN A 149 -3.97 12.36 -9.20
N VAL A 150 -3.21 11.26 -9.31
CA VAL A 150 -1.95 11.04 -8.56
C VAL A 150 -0.99 12.20 -8.74
N ASN A 151 -0.89 12.79 -9.95
CA ASN A 151 -0.08 13.98 -10.20
C ASN A 151 -0.52 15.20 -9.39
N LYS A 152 -1.81 15.38 -9.14
CA LYS A 152 -2.33 16.49 -8.32
C LYS A 152 -2.02 16.26 -6.83
N HIS A 153 -2.20 15.02 -6.36
CA HIS A 153 -1.84 14.64 -4.99
C HIS A 153 -0.34 14.85 -4.75
N LEU A 154 0.51 14.43 -5.70
CA LEU A 154 1.95 14.62 -5.59
C LEU A 154 2.36 16.12 -5.69
N SER A 155 1.64 16.94 -6.47
CA SER A 155 1.86 18.39 -6.51
C SER A 155 1.58 19.03 -5.15
N ALA A 156 0.48 18.66 -4.50
CA ALA A 156 0.16 19.14 -3.15
C ALA A 156 1.22 18.71 -2.12
N VAL A 157 1.66 17.45 -2.16
CA VAL A 157 2.81 16.97 -1.34
C VAL A 157 4.04 17.85 -1.57
N SER A 158 4.37 18.14 -2.83
CA SER A 158 5.52 18.95 -3.21
C SER A 158 5.45 20.36 -2.61
N GLU A 159 4.30 21.01 -2.69
CA GLU A 159 4.08 22.36 -2.16
C GLU A 159 4.19 22.41 -0.63
N GLU A 160 3.62 21.42 0.07
CA GLU A 160 3.70 21.34 1.52
C GLU A 160 5.13 21.04 2.00
N ILE A 161 5.85 20.13 1.36
CA ILE A 161 7.25 19.85 1.69
C ILE A 161 8.13 21.08 1.41
N ASP A 162 7.88 21.81 0.32
CA ASP A 162 8.65 23.00 -0.05
C ASP A 162 8.51 24.15 0.97
N ALA A 163 7.44 24.12 1.78
CA ALA A 163 7.22 25.04 2.89
C ALA A 163 7.91 24.63 4.20
N LEU A 164 8.44 23.42 4.30
CA LEU A 164 9.14 22.93 5.49
C LEU A 164 10.51 23.64 5.68
N PRO A 165 11.06 23.62 6.91
CA PRO A 165 12.43 24.06 7.15
C PRO A 165 13.46 23.32 6.30
N GLU A 166 14.51 24.02 5.85
CA GLU A 166 15.54 23.49 4.94
C GLU A 166 16.12 22.15 5.40
N LYS A 167 16.45 22.03 6.69
CA LYS A 167 17.01 20.81 7.29
C LYS A 167 16.12 19.57 7.12
N ILE A 168 14.79 19.76 6.98
CA ILE A 168 13.83 18.67 6.79
C ILE A 168 13.67 18.36 5.31
N LYS A 169 13.46 19.38 4.48
CA LYS A 169 13.18 19.18 3.06
C LYS A 169 14.37 18.67 2.25
N HIS A 170 15.61 18.77 2.75
CA HIS A 170 16.77 18.11 2.13
C HIS A 170 16.59 16.60 1.93
N ALA A 171 15.79 15.93 2.76
CA ALA A 171 15.47 14.52 2.57
C ALA A 171 14.58 14.25 1.35
N ALA A 172 13.91 15.29 0.81
CA ALA A 172 13.01 15.15 -0.33
C ALA A 172 13.67 15.42 -1.70
N TYR A 173 14.93 15.91 -1.74
CA TYR A 173 15.64 16.18 -3.01
C TYR A 173 17.15 16.02 -2.89
N PRO A 174 17.86 15.70 -4.02
CA PRO A 174 17.28 15.25 -5.28
C PRO A 174 16.51 13.93 -5.10
N ILE A 175 15.48 13.71 -5.90
CA ILE A 175 14.79 12.41 -5.88
C ILE A 175 15.62 11.33 -6.60
N ALA A 176 15.43 10.06 -6.22
CA ALA A 176 16.03 8.93 -6.92
C ALA A 176 15.21 8.53 -8.17
N GLY A 177 13.88 8.72 -8.14
CA GLY A 177 13.08 8.47 -9.33
C GLY A 177 11.57 8.43 -9.08
N THR A 178 10.82 8.40 -10.18
CA THR A 178 9.37 8.19 -10.20
C THR A 178 9.01 7.03 -11.13
N TYR A 179 8.63 7.33 -12.38
CA TYR A 179 8.27 6.29 -13.37
C TYR A 179 9.51 5.52 -13.84
N ASN A 180 9.44 4.19 -13.73
CA ASN A 180 10.44 3.26 -14.26
C ASN A 180 9.78 1.91 -14.57
N CYS A 181 9.69 1.57 -15.87
CA CYS A 181 9.09 0.31 -16.32
C CYS A 181 10.00 -0.89 -16.00
N ARG A 182 9.88 -1.42 -14.79
CA ARG A 182 10.65 -2.57 -14.30
C ARG A 182 9.82 -3.49 -13.43
N ALA A 183 10.25 -4.74 -13.33
CA ALA A 183 9.75 -5.66 -12.31
C ALA A 183 10.47 -5.42 -10.97
N VAL A 184 9.82 -5.84 -9.89
CA VAL A 184 10.42 -5.98 -8.56
C VAL A 184 11.37 -7.20 -8.58
N ALA A 185 12.61 -7.02 -8.11
CA ALA A 185 13.68 -8.01 -8.32
C ALA A 185 13.41 -9.37 -7.64
N ASP A 186 12.75 -9.38 -6.48
CA ASP A 186 12.49 -10.57 -5.68
C ASP A 186 11.20 -11.32 -6.08
N THR A 187 10.23 -10.62 -6.69
CA THR A 187 8.95 -11.22 -7.04
C THR A 187 8.74 -11.43 -8.54
N GLY A 188 9.38 -10.63 -9.39
CA GLY A 188 9.14 -10.58 -10.82
C GLY A 188 7.87 -9.80 -11.21
N GLU A 189 7.07 -9.36 -10.23
CA GLU A 189 5.84 -8.59 -10.44
C GLU A 189 6.15 -7.13 -10.80
N PRO A 190 5.24 -6.42 -11.52
CA PRO A 190 5.44 -5.02 -11.85
C PRO A 190 5.67 -4.16 -10.60
N SER A 191 6.70 -3.33 -10.62
CA SER A 191 6.95 -2.35 -9.56
C SER A 191 5.87 -1.26 -9.55
N PRO A 192 5.52 -0.64 -8.41
CA PRO A 192 4.69 0.57 -8.36
C PRO A 192 5.19 1.71 -9.25
N HIS A 193 6.51 1.81 -9.43
CA HIS A 193 7.11 2.72 -10.41
C HIS A 193 6.70 2.43 -11.84
N SER A 194 6.42 1.17 -12.18
CA SER A 194 5.95 0.77 -13.52
C SER A 194 4.57 1.31 -13.85
N TYR A 195 3.75 1.56 -12.83
CA TYR A 195 2.44 2.17 -12.95
C TYR A 195 2.48 3.70 -12.87
N GLY A 196 3.65 4.29 -12.57
CA GLY A 196 3.78 5.72 -12.34
C GLY A 196 3.06 6.21 -11.09
N ILE A 197 2.95 5.39 -10.04
CA ILE A 197 2.26 5.73 -8.78
C ILE A 197 3.23 5.88 -7.60
N ALA A 198 4.53 5.79 -7.83
CA ALA A 198 5.55 5.81 -6.79
C ALA A 198 6.63 6.86 -7.03
N ILE A 199 7.24 7.31 -5.96
CA ILE A 199 8.41 8.20 -5.92
C ILE A 199 9.40 7.70 -4.88
N ASP A 200 10.68 7.68 -5.26
CA ASP A 200 11.80 7.46 -4.37
C ASP A 200 12.52 8.80 -4.09
N LEU A 201 12.59 9.18 -2.82
CA LEU A 201 13.21 10.41 -2.39
C LEU A 201 14.74 10.31 -2.30
N ASN A 202 15.39 11.27 -1.62
CA ASN A 202 16.84 11.42 -1.55
C ASN A 202 17.52 10.22 -0.87
N LEU A 203 18.34 9.49 -1.63
CA LEU A 203 19.09 8.32 -1.14
C LEU A 203 20.06 8.65 0.02
N ALA A 204 20.55 9.87 0.10
CA ALA A 204 21.44 10.29 1.19
C ALA A 204 20.76 10.30 2.57
N PHE A 205 19.43 10.40 2.60
CA PHE A 205 18.60 10.36 3.80
C PHE A 205 17.76 9.07 3.95
N SER A 206 18.09 8.06 3.13
CA SER A 206 17.32 6.85 3.04
C SER A 206 18.08 5.64 3.55
N ASP A 207 17.32 4.64 3.96
CA ASP A 207 17.82 3.33 4.37
C ASP A 207 16.97 2.26 3.67
N TYR A 208 17.63 1.24 3.16
CA TYR A 208 16.99 0.11 2.49
C TYR A 208 17.51 -1.17 3.13
N TRP A 209 16.59 -2.06 3.50
CA TRP A 209 16.92 -3.29 4.23
C TRP A 209 18.01 -4.13 3.55
N PHE A 210 18.03 -4.15 2.23
CA PHE A 210 18.98 -4.94 1.45
C PHE A 210 20.39 -4.36 1.40
N TRP A 211 20.59 -3.07 1.73
CA TRP A 211 21.92 -2.46 1.76
C TRP A 211 22.78 -2.94 2.94
N HIS A 212 22.14 -3.50 3.96
CA HIS A 212 22.81 -3.98 5.18
C HIS A 212 22.33 -5.40 5.53
N PRO A 213 22.59 -6.38 4.64
CA PRO A 213 22.16 -7.74 4.88
C PRO A 213 22.82 -8.29 6.14
N GLN A 214 22.01 -8.81 7.07
CA GLN A 214 22.49 -9.51 8.27
C GLN A 214 21.84 -10.89 8.35
N PRO A 215 22.58 -11.94 8.78
CA PRO A 215 21.97 -13.24 9.02
C PRO A 215 20.90 -13.15 10.12
N GLY A 216 19.69 -13.58 9.81
CA GLY A 216 18.60 -13.76 10.76
C GLY A 216 17.62 -12.62 10.83
N ASN A 217 17.89 -11.53 11.51
CA ASN A 217 16.93 -10.44 11.73
C ASN A 217 17.33 -9.16 11.03
N ILE A 218 16.38 -8.50 10.39
CA ILE A 218 16.58 -7.18 9.75
C ILE A 218 16.59 -6.10 10.83
N ALA A 219 17.74 -5.46 11.04
CA ALA A 219 17.84 -4.31 11.95
C ALA A 219 17.21 -3.08 11.28
N TYR A 220 16.09 -2.63 11.82
CA TYR A 220 15.38 -1.44 11.30
C TYR A 220 16.23 -0.18 11.39
N ARG A 221 16.25 0.58 10.29
CA ARG A 221 16.93 1.88 10.20
C ARG A 221 16.02 2.88 9.50
N ASN A 222 16.03 4.12 9.95
CA ASN A 222 15.27 5.20 9.33
C ASN A 222 15.94 6.56 9.59
N ARG A 223 16.13 7.33 8.53
CA ARG A 223 16.57 8.74 8.57
C ARG A 223 15.58 9.68 7.89
N MET A 224 14.48 9.13 7.32
CA MET A 224 13.43 9.94 6.69
C MET A 224 12.68 10.74 7.77
N PRO A 225 12.57 12.08 7.64
CA PRO A 225 11.82 12.90 8.58
C PRO A 225 10.34 12.53 8.61
N GLU A 226 9.77 12.45 9.81
CA GLU A 226 8.36 12.08 10.00
C GLU A 226 7.40 13.10 9.40
N GLU A 227 7.75 14.37 9.39
CA GLU A 227 6.96 15.43 8.79
C GLU A 227 6.72 15.17 7.30
N ILE A 228 7.72 14.66 6.59
CA ILE A 228 7.59 14.28 5.18
C ILE A 228 6.64 13.08 5.05
N VAL A 229 6.82 12.04 5.88
CA VAL A 229 5.94 10.86 5.86
C VAL A 229 4.49 11.27 6.08
N LYS A 230 4.23 12.11 7.09
CA LYS A 230 2.87 12.60 7.40
C LYS A 230 2.23 13.36 6.25
N ILE A 231 2.99 14.20 5.55
CA ILE A 231 2.49 14.92 4.38
C ILE A 231 2.08 13.94 3.29
N PHE A 232 2.93 12.97 2.95
CA PHE A 232 2.60 11.95 1.96
C PHE A 232 1.34 11.14 2.34
N GLU A 233 1.23 10.70 3.59
CA GLU A 233 0.05 9.96 4.08
C GLU A 233 -1.24 10.79 4.00
N ASN A 234 -1.18 12.09 4.25
CA ASN A 234 -2.33 12.98 4.12
C ASN A 234 -2.81 13.13 2.67
N HIS A 235 -1.94 12.85 1.71
CA HIS A 235 -2.25 12.90 0.28
C HIS A 235 -2.40 11.52 -0.38
N GLY A 236 -2.62 10.47 0.41
CA GLY A 236 -2.96 9.14 -0.12
C GLY A 236 -1.77 8.25 -0.46
N PHE A 237 -0.55 8.63 -0.07
CA PHE A 237 0.64 7.80 -0.30
C PHE A 237 1.02 7.04 0.97
N ILE A 238 1.24 5.74 0.86
CA ILE A 238 1.87 4.94 1.91
C ILE A 238 3.40 5.03 1.80
N TRP A 239 4.09 4.73 2.90
CA TRP A 239 5.55 4.81 3.02
C TRP A 239 6.18 3.44 3.25
N GLY A 240 7.19 3.08 2.45
CA GLY A 240 7.91 1.82 2.55
C GLY A 240 8.78 1.68 3.82
N GLY A 241 9.01 2.76 4.56
CA GLY A 241 9.66 2.69 5.86
C GLY A 241 8.82 2.02 6.96
N LYS A 242 7.54 1.72 6.70
CA LYS A 242 6.65 0.96 7.59
C LYS A 242 6.64 -0.54 7.34
N TRP A 243 7.53 -1.00 6.46
CA TRP A 243 7.71 -2.41 6.16
C TRP A 243 8.81 -3.04 7.02
N TYR A 244 8.68 -4.33 7.35
CA TYR A 244 9.78 -5.10 7.90
C TYR A 244 10.98 -5.11 6.95
N HIS A 245 10.71 -5.34 5.66
CA HIS A 245 11.67 -5.15 4.57
C HIS A 245 11.68 -3.68 4.14
N TYR A 246 12.08 -2.80 5.04
CA TYR A 246 11.94 -1.36 4.89
C TYR A 246 12.65 -0.79 3.66
N ASP A 247 11.98 0.16 3.04
CA ASP A 247 12.46 0.98 1.93
C ASP A 247 12.09 2.45 2.21
N THR A 248 12.97 3.17 2.92
CA THR A 248 12.58 4.46 3.49
C THR A 248 12.57 5.60 2.49
N MET A 249 13.10 5.41 1.26
CA MET A 249 12.96 6.38 0.19
C MET A 249 11.60 6.27 -0.51
N HIS A 250 10.96 5.10 -0.46
CA HIS A 250 9.83 4.72 -1.28
C HIS A 250 8.49 5.18 -0.72
N PHE A 251 7.73 5.90 -1.55
CA PHE A 251 6.33 6.26 -1.32
C PHE A 251 5.50 5.83 -2.53
N GLU A 252 4.30 5.25 -2.29
CA GLU A 252 3.39 4.84 -3.36
C GLU A 252 1.95 5.22 -3.06
N TYR A 253 1.20 5.63 -4.09
CA TYR A 253 -0.19 6.07 -3.97
C TYR A 253 -1.11 4.88 -3.73
N ARG A 254 -1.64 4.78 -2.50
CA ARG A 254 -2.49 3.69 -2.00
C ARG A 254 -3.54 4.24 -1.01
N PRO A 255 -4.42 5.16 -1.47
CA PRO A 255 -5.38 5.81 -0.58
C PRO A 255 -6.33 4.84 0.12
N GLU A 256 -6.64 3.69 -0.50
CA GLU A 256 -7.50 2.65 0.07
C GLU A 256 -6.94 2.04 1.36
N LEU A 257 -5.62 1.93 1.48
CA LEU A 257 -4.97 1.39 2.68
C LEU A 257 -5.00 2.39 3.83
N LEU A 258 -4.89 3.68 3.51
CA LEU A 258 -4.98 4.76 4.49
C LEU A 258 -6.42 4.99 4.97
N ALA A 259 -7.41 4.70 4.13
CA ALA A 259 -8.82 4.85 4.46
C ALA A 259 -9.33 3.82 5.49
N VAL A 260 -8.62 2.68 5.65
CA VAL A 260 -8.92 1.63 6.64
C VAL A 260 -7.92 1.58 7.79
N SER A 261 -6.96 2.51 7.80
CA SER A 261 -5.98 2.65 8.89
C SER A 261 -6.64 3.25 10.13
N ASP A 262 -6.36 2.69 11.30
CA ASP A 262 -6.78 3.23 12.60
C ASP A 262 -5.87 4.37 13.06
#